data_64f4186f1477a89764b4ebd7c3b15f9c
#
_entry.id   64f4186f1477a89764b4ebd7c3b15f9c
#
_cell.length_a   1.000
_cell.length_b   1.000
_cell.length_c   1.000
_cell.angle_alpha   90.00
_cell.angle_beta   90.00
_cell.angle_gamma   90.00
#
_symmetry.space_group_name_H-M   'P 1'
#
loop_
_entity.id
_entity.type
_entity.pdbx_description
1 polymer ?
#
loop_
_entity_poly.entity_id
_entity_poly.type
_entity_poly.pdbx_seq_one_letter_code
_entity_poly.pdbx_strand_id
1 'polypeptide(L)'
;MKYKKLLLLSVAVFSLSACSTNSKSNNSSTGGNQPNSSVSQEKSVSSQVAENKAEEVKNIDENVSYNGSYYSVKGKYDEILLVNKHYPLSPSYNPGENATAKAELLKLIADMQAQGYAISDQYSGFRSYDTQTELYQNYVNQDGKAAADRYSARPGYSEHQTGLAFDLIDKNGN
;
A
#
# COMPACT_ATOMS: atom_id res chain seq x y z
N MET A 1 -28.66 -2.93 39.59
CA MET A 1 -29.73 -3.28 38.67
C MET A 1 -29.13 -3.77 37.35
N LYS A 2 -29.42 -5.04 36.99
CA LYS A 2 -28.84 -5.71 35.81
C LYS A 2 -29.73 -5.47 34.63
N TYR A 3 -29.21 -4.90 33.53
CA TYR A 3 -29.87 -4.91 32.22
C TYR A 3 -29.09 -5.76 31.26
N LYS A 4 -29.59 -6.97 30.99
CA LYS A 4 -29.22 -7.80 29.85
C LYS A 4 -29.86 -7.20 28.61
N LYS A 5 -29.12 -6.74 27.63
CA LYS A 5 -29.61 -6.48 26.28
C LYS A 5 -29.27 -7.65 25.37
N LEU A 6 -30.33 -8.25 24.88
CA LEU A 6 -30.36 -9.35 23.93
C LEU A 6 -30.06 -8.78 22.55
N LEU A 7 -29.00 -9.27 21.91
CA LEU A 7 -28.66 -8.90 20.52
C LEU A 7 -29.30 -9.93 19.59
N LEU A 8 -30.21 -9.47 18.76
CA LEU A 8 -30.80 -10.26 17.66
C LEU A 8 -29.83 -10.20 16.47
N LEU A 9 -29.33 -11.37 16.10
CA LEU A 9 -28.49 -11.58 14.94
C LEU A 9 -29.39 -11.85 13.72
N SER A 10 -29.46 -10.95 12.76
CA SER A 10 -30.10 -11.18 11.46
C SER A 10 -29.03 -11.51 10.42
N VAL A 11 -29.02 -12.78 10.02
CA VAL A 11 -28.19 -13.29 8.92
C VAL A 11 -28.94 -13.06 7.61
N ALA A 12 -28.43 -12.20 6.74
CA ALA A 12 -28.90 -12.09 5.36
C ALA A 12 -28.03 -12.95 4.45
N VAL A 13 -28.61 -14.01 3.93
CA VAL A 13 -27.99 -14.89 2.92
C VAL A 13 -28.29 -14.31 1.54
N PHE A 14 -27.25 -13.86 0.84
CA PHE A 14 -27.34 -13.55 -0.60
C PHE A 14 -26.84 -14.73 -1.42
N SER A 15 -27.77 -15.42 -2.08
CA SER A 15 -27.49 -16.44 -3.08
C SER A 15 -27.27 -15.80 -4.45
N LEU A 16 -26.07 -15.91 -5.00
CA LEU A 16 -25.79 -15.61 -6.40
C LEU A 16 -26.02 -16.84 -7.25
N SER A 17 -27.03 -16.75 -8.13
CA SER A 17 -27.34 -17.74 -9.17
C SER A 17 -26.47 -17.48 -10.39
N ALA A 18 -25.66 -18.45 -10.77
CA ALA A 18 -24.88 -18.44 -12.00
C ALA A 18 -25.73 -19.05 -13.13
N CYS A 19 -25.99 -18.26 -14.17
CA CYS A 19 -26.53 -18.77 -15.43
C CYS A 19 -25.42 -19.01 -16.43
N SER A 20 -25.16 -20.30 -16.72
CA SER A 20 -24.37 -20.79 -17.82
C SER A 20 -25.29 -20.97 -19.05
N THR A 21 -24.99 -20.35 -20.17
CA THR A 21 -25.57 -20.72 -21.46
C THR A 21 -24.48 -21.08 -22.44
N ASN A 22 -24.47 -22.36 -22.74
CA ASN A 22 -23.68 -22.98 -23.77
C ASN A 22 -24.57 -23.01 -25.06
N SER A 23 -24.04 -22.52 -26.19
CA SER A 23 -24.63 -22.78 -27.51
C SER A 23 -23.54 -23.01 -28.55
N LYS A 24 -23.47 -24.28 -28.96
CA LYS A 24 -22.84 -24.71 -30.22
C LYS A 24 -23.81 -24.42 -31.37
N SER A 25 -23.31 -23.96 -32.49
CA SER A 25 -23.72 -24.50 -33.79
C SER A 25 -22.87 -24.04 -34.94
N ASN A 26 -22.51 -24.98 -35.71
CA ASN A 26 -21.79 -25.22 -36.92
C ASN A 26 -22.12 -24.37 -38.17
N ASN A 27 -21.10 -24.24 -38.96
CA ASN A 27 -20.92 -24.52 -40.40
C ASN A 27 -21.29 -23.46 -41.44
N SER A 28 -20.30 -23.18 -42.19
CA SER A 28 -20.08 -23.38 -43.67
C SER A 28 -19.97 -22.15 -44.54
N SER A 29 -18.73 -22.01 -44.98
CA SER A 29 -18.22 -21.75 -46.34
C SER A 29 -18.51 -20.45 -47.11
N THR A 30 -17.43 -20.01 -47.69
CA THR A 30 -17.07 -19.50 -49.00
C THR A 30 -16.84 -17.99 -49.15
N GLY A 31 -15.59 -17.63 -49.44
CA GLY A 31 -15.23 -16.73 -50.55
C GLY A 31 -14.69 -15.37 -50.24
N GLY A 32 -13.41 -15.20 -50.43
CA GLY A 32 -12.89 -14.08 -51.20
C GLY A 32 -12.24 -12.90 -50.48
N ASN A 33 -10.89 -12.90 -50.61
CA ASN A 33 -9.97 -11.76 -50.79
C ASN A 33 -9.76 -10.72 -49.66
N GLN A 34 -8.66 -10.89 -48.96
CA GLN A 34 -7.41 -10.06 -48.86
C GLN A 34 -7.51 -8.51 -48.77
N PRO A 35 -6.44 -7.87 -48.27
CA PRO A 35 -6.01 -7.63 -46.87
C PRO A 35 -5.99 -6.13 -46.59
N ASN A 36 -6.03 -5.76 -45.33
CA ASN A 36 -5.38 -4.50 -44.98
C ASN A 36 -4.79 -4.50 -43.60
N SER A 37 -3.54 -4.10 -43.59
CA SER A 37 -2.59 -3.88 -42.55
C SER A 37 -3.09 -2.94 -41.44
N SER A 38 -3.22 -3.46 -40.21
CA SER A 38 -3.30 -2.64 -38.98
C SER A 38 -2.69 -3.28 -37.72
N VAL A 39 -1.85 -4.33 -37.89
CA VAL A 39 -1.24 -5.06 -36.75
C VAL A 39 0.15 -4.53 -36.38
N SER A 40 0.76 -3.63 -37.18
CA SER A 40 2.14 -3.18 -36.97
C SER A 40 2.29 -1.97 -36.00
N GLN A 41 1.22 -1.24 -35.67
CA GLN A 41 1.33 -0.06 -34.81
C GLN A 41 1.13 -0.36 -33.31
N GLU A 42 0.30 -1.33 -32.95
CA GLU A 42 0.10 -1.66 -31.52
C GLU A 42 1.31 -2.35 -30.88
N LYS A 43 2.07 -3.12 -31.69
CA LYS A 43 3.26 -3.82 -31.18
C LYS A 43 4.45 -2.88 -30.94
N SER A 44 4.55 -1.79 -31.69
CA SER A 44 5.61 -0.78 -31.51
C SER A 44 5.37 0.12 -30.32
N VAL A 45 4.11 0.49 -30.04
CA VAL A 45 3.74 1.33 -28.89
C VAL A 45 3.91 0.54 -27.57
N SER A 46 3.53 -0.74 -27.55
CA SER A 46 3.71 -1.59 -26.38
C SER A 46 5.19 -1.83 -26.06
N SER A 47 6.04 -1.97 -27.06
CA SER A 47 7.48 -2.15 -26.88
C SER A 47 8.14 -0.86 -26.35
N GLN A 48 7.77 0.29 -26.86
CA GLN A 48 8.32 1.58 -26.43
C GLN A 48 7.88 1.95 -25.01
N VAL A 49 6.64 1.63 -24.61
CA VAL A 49 6.15 1.86 -23.26
C VAL A 49 6.84 0.94 -22.25
N ALA A 50 7.12 -0.31 -22.63
CA ALA A 50 7.86 -1.25 -21.78
C ALA A 50 9.34 -0.87 -21.65
N GLU A 51 9.95 -0.39 -22.73
CA GLU A 51 11.34 0.04 -22.76
C GLU A 51 11.54 1.34 -21.97
N ASN A 52 10.66 2.33 -22.15
CA ASN A 52 10.66 3.57 -21.37
C ASN A 52 10.43 3.31 -19.87
N LYS A 53 9.55 2.37 -19.50
CA LYS A 53 9.31 1.99 -18.10
C LYS A 53 10.50 1.24 -17.49
N ALA A 54 11.20 0.41 -18.29
CA ALA A 54 12.42 -0.28 -17.85
C ALA A 54 13.61 0.69 -17.70
N GLU A 55 13.69 1.72 -18.53
CA GLU A 55 14.70 2.76 -18.46
C GLU A 55 14.45 3.74 -17.30
N GLU A 56 13.19 4.06 -17.02
CA GLU A 56 12.78 4.87 -15.87
C GLU A 56 13.07 4.15 -14.54
N VAL A 57 12.81 2.84 -14.45
CA VAL A 57 13.15 2.02 -13.28
C VAL A 57 14.67 1.90 -13.09
N LYS A 58 15.43 1.77 -14.19
CA LYS A 58 16.89 1.71 -14.15
C LYS A 58 17.51 3.02 -13.68
N ASN A 59 16.96 4.16 -14.12
CA ASN A 59 17.40 5.49 -13.69
C ASN A 59 17.11 5.77 -12.20
N ILE A 60 16.09 5.16 -11.60
CA ILE A 60 15.80 5.30 -10.17
C ILE A 60 16.88 4.58 -9.35
N ASP A 61 17.29 3.37 -9.73
CA ASP A 61 18.32 2.60 -9.02
C ASP A 61 19.70 3.26 -9.09
N GLU A 62 20.05 3.93 -10.20
CA GLU A 62 21.33 4.62 -10.35
C GLU A 62 21.45 5.88 -9.48
N ASN A 63 20.33 6.46 -9.03
CA ASN A 63 20.29 7.66 -8.19
C ASN A 63 20.08 7.35 -6.70
N VAL A 64 19.93 6.08 -6.33
CA VAL A 64 19.76 5.68 -4.93
C VAL A 64 21.10 5.59 -4.25
N SER A 65 21.26 6.30 -3.14
CA SER A 65 22.44 6.25 -2.28
C SER A 65 22.09 5.65 -0.92
N TYR A 66 23.10 5.01 -0.28
CA TYR A 66 22.98 4.50 1.08
C TYR A 66 24.05 5.17 1.97
N ASN A 67 23.62 5.77 3.08
CA ASN A 67 24.52 6.51 3.99
C ASN A 67 24.92 5.72 5.25
N GLY A 68 24.64 4.42 5.30
CA GLY A 68 24.87 3.56 6.47
C GLY A 68 23.67 3.42 7.39
N SER A 69 22.64 4.25 7.23
CA SER A 69 21.43 4.23 8.05
C SER A 69 20.16 4.06 7.23
N TYR A 70 20.08 4.69 6.07
CA TYR A 70 18.93 4.64 5.16
C TYR A 70 19.36 4.84 3.70
N TYR A 71 18.46 4.45 2.81
CA TYR A 71 18.54 4.74 1.38
C TYR A 71 17.85 6.06 1.08
N SER A 72 18.35 6.80 0.09
CA SER A 72 17.77 8.07 -0.33
C SER A 72 18.01 8.36 -1.79
N VAL A 73 17.21 9.27 -2.34
CA VAL A 73 17.43 9.89 -3.64
C VAL A 73 17.52 11.40 -3.49
N LYS A 74 18.30 12.05 -4.35
CA LYS A 74 18.35 13.50 -4.39
C LYS A 74 17.09 14.04 -5.05
N GLY A 75 16.22 14.69 -4.26
CA GLY A 75 15.05 15.40 -4.76
C GLY A 75 15.40 16.78 -5.34
N LYS A 76 14.37 17.47 -5.82
CA LYS A 76 14.54 18.83 -6.38
C LYS A 76 14.96 19.85 -5.32
N TYR A 77 14.46 19.69 -4.10
CA TYR A 77 14.68 20.64 -3.00
C TYR A 77 15.51 20.02 -1.88
N ASP A 78 15.21 18.78 -1.51
CA ASP A 78 15.83 18.07 -0.40
C ASP A 78 16.13 16.61 -0.78
N GLU A 79 16.88 15.94 0.09
CA GLU A 79 17.07 14.48 0.05
C GLU A 79 15.75 13.78 0.41
N ILE A 80 15.34 12.82 -0.40
CA ILE A 80 14.13 12.03 -0.18
C ILE A 80 14.54 10.67 0.36
N LEU A 81 14.19 10.39 1.62
CA LEU A 81 14.43 9.11 2.25
C LEU A 81 13.55 8.03 1.62
N LEU A 82 14.17 6.88 1.28
CA LEU A 82 13.48 5.73 0.75
C LEU A 82 13.37 4.64 1.81
N VAL A 83 12.15 4.16 2.02
CA VAL A 83 11.89 2.96 2.81
C VAL A 83 10.71 2.20 2.20
N ASN A 84 10.90 0.94 1.92
CA ASN A 84 9.89 0.03 1.39
C ASN A 84 10.43 -1.41 1.44
N LYS A 85 9.75 -2.37 0.81
CA LYS A 85 10.17 -3.78 0.81
C LYS A 85 11.54 -4.07 0.15
N HIS A 86 12.14 -3.09 -0.55
CA HIS A 86 13.46 -3.21 -1.20
C HIS A 86 14.55 -2.41 -0.47
N TYR A 87 14.19 -1.30 0.17
CA TYR A 87 15.10 -0.37 0.80
C TYR A 87 14.87 -0.31 2.31
N PRO A 88 15.56 -1.14 3.11
CA PRO A 88 15.41 -1.14 4.57
C PRO A 88 16.15 0.02 5.23
N LEU A 89 15.66 0.38 6.40
CA LEU A 89 16.35 1.22 7.36
C LEU A 89 17.25 0.38 8.26
N SER A 90 18.37 0.95 8.70
CA SER A 90 19.23 0.34 9.71
C SER A 90 18.45 0.10 11.02
N PRO A 91 18.71 -1.01 11.76
CA PRO A 91 18.17 -1.18 13.10
C PRO A 91 18.54 -0.03 14.07
N SER A 92 19.69 0.60 13.87
CA SER A 92 20.15 1.74 14.66
C SER A 92 19.54 3.09 14.25
N TYR A 93 18.81 3.15 13.13
CA TYR A 93 18.12 4.38 12.70
C TYR A 93 16.89 4.61 13.58
N ASN A 94 17.02 5.55 14.52
CA ASN A 94 16.02 5.82 15.56
C ASN A 94 15.83 7.33 15.76
N PRO A 95 15.30 8.07 14.75
CA PRO A 95 15.19 9.52 14.80
C PRO A 95 14.10 10.00 15.78
N GLY A 96 13.18 9.13 16.21
CA GLY A 96 11.97 9.52 16.92
C GLY A 96 10.93 10.16 16.00
N GLU A 97 9.85 10.66 16.59
CA GLU A 97 8.76 11.33 15.87
C GLU A 97 9.21 12.73 15.40
N ASN A 98 9.01 13.06 14.12
CA ASN A 98 9.36 14.36 13.57
C ASN A 98 8.38 15.44 14.09
N ALA A 99 8.89 16.41 14.83
CA ALA A 99 8.08 17.42 15.50
C ALA A 99 7.30 18.33 14.52
N THR A 100 7.90 18.66 13.37
CA THR A 100 7.23 19.48 12.35
C THR A 100 6.10 18.69 11.68
N ALA A 101 6.36 17.46 11.27
CA ALA A 101 5.34 16.60 10.67
C ALA A 101 4.19 16.32 11.65
N LYS A 102 4.49 16.10 12.94
CA LYS A 102 3.47 15.98 14.00
C LYS A 102 2.62 17.24 14.15
N ALA A 103 3.24 18.41 14.12
CA ALA A 103 2.49 19.66 14.25
C ALA A 103 1.48 19.83 13.08
N GLU A 104 1.89 19.48 11.86
CA GLU A 104 0.99 19.53 10.69
C GLU A 104 -0.10 18.43 10.76
N LEU A 105 0.22 17.24 11.25
CA LEU A 105 -0.77 16.19 11.51
C LEU A 105 -1.86 16.67 12.48
N LEU A 106 -1.48 17.30 13.60
CA LEU A 106 -2.46 17.78 14.58
C LEU A 106 -3.38 18.88 14.02
N LYS A 107 -2.87 19.74 13.13
CA LYS A 107 -3.69 20.69 12.38
C LYS A 107 -4.66 19.97 11.45
N LEU A 108 -4.18 18.96 10.70
CA LEU A 108 -5.01 18.15 9.82
C LEU A 108 -6.16 17.48 10.59
N ILE A 109 -5.87 16.86 11.74
CA ILE A 109 -6.88 16.23 12.60
C ILE A 109 -7.95 17.27 13.01
N ALA A 110 -7.53 18.44 13.48
CA ALA A 110 -8.45 19.51 13.89
C ALA A 110 -9.33 20.00 12.73
N ASP A 111 -8.74 20.17 11.54
CA ASP A 111 -9.46 20.60 10.35
C ASP A 111 -10.48 19.54 9.89
N MET A 112 -10.11 18.27 9.94
CA MET A 112 -11.01 17.16 9.61
C MET A 112 -12.19 17.09 10.59
N GLN A 113 -11.92 17.23 11.88
CA GLN A 113 -12.97 17.26 12.92
C GLN A 113 -13.91 18.47 12.74
N ALA A 114 -13.38 19.64 12.41
CA ALA A 114 -14.17 20.83 12.13
C ALA A 114 -15.09 20.65 10.91
N GLN A 115 -14.68 19.83 9.94
CA GLN A 115 -15.49 19.46 8.77
C GLN A 115 -16.47 18.31 9.04
N GLY A 116 -16.50 17.77 10.26
CA GLY A 116 -17.44 16.73 10.69
C GLY A 116 -16.96 15.29 10.47
N TYR A 117 -15.71 15.07 10.10
CA TYR A 117 -15.14 13.73 10.03
C TYR A 117 -14.98 13.14 11.44
N ALA A 118 -15.31 11.86 11.60
CA ALA A 118 -15.23 11.16 12.88
C ALA A 118 -13.80 10.66 13.19
N ILE A 119 -12.82 11.56 13.12
CA ILE A 119 -11.42 11.28 13.43
C ILE A 119 -11.15 11.50 14.91
N SER A 120 -10.37 10.58 15.51
CA SER A 120 -9.87 10.65 16.89
C SER A 120 -8.71 11.63 16.99
N ASP A 121 -8.42 12.10 18.20
CA ASP A 121 -7.17 12.80 18.53
C ASP A 121 -5.97 11.83 18.62
N GLN A 122 -6.25 10.52 18.63
CA GLN A 122 -5.23 9.48 18.64
C GLN A 122 -4.77 9.17 17.21
N TYR A 123 -3.52 8.82 17.09
CA TYR A 123 -2.88 8.43 15.83
C TYR A 123 -1.77 7.41 16.11
N SER A 124 -1.35 6.66 15.08
CA SER A 124 -0.12 5.85 15.11
C SER A 124 0.99 6.64 14.43
N GLY A 125 2.07 6.92 15.15
CA GLY A 125 3.22 7.70 14.67
C GLY A 125 4.50 6.89 14.62
N PHE A 126 5.60 7.44 15.15
CA PHE A 126 6.91 6.80 15.17
C PHE A 126 6.86 5.39 15.79
N ARG A 127 7.53 4.46 15.12
CA ARG A 127 7.69 3.08 15.59
C ARG A 127 9.13 2.63 15.38
N SER A 128 9.85 2.35 16.47
CA SER A 128 11.24 1.90 16.41
C SER A 128 11.36 0.54 15.72
N TYR A 129 12.60 0.18 15.32
CA TYR A 129 12.91 -1.14 14.78
C TYR A 129 12.47 -2.26 15.74
N ASP A 130 12.75 -2.11 17.04
CA ASP A 130 12.42 -3.12 18.04
C ASP A 130 10.91 -3.26 18.21
N THR A 131 10.17 -2.14 18.30
CA THR A 131 8.71 -2.16 18.37
C THR A 131 8.09 -2.80 17.13
N GLN A 132 8.65 -2.53 15.93
CA GLN A 132 8.19 -3.18 14.70
C GLN A 132 8.51 -4.69 14.72
N THR A 133 9.62 -5.08 15.33
CA THR A 133 9.98 -6.50 15.49
C THR A 133 8.95 -7.24 16.33
N GLU A 134 8.59 -6.69 17.48
CA GLU A 134 7.58 -7.27 18.35
C GLU A 134 6.21 -7.36 17.67
N LEU A 135 5.77 -6.27 17.03
CA LEU A 135 4.51 -6.21 16.30
C LEU A 135 4.45 -7.25 15.18
N TYR A 136 5.48 -7.30 14.34
CA TYR A 136 5.55 -8.25 13.24
C TYR A 136 5.58 -9.70 13.74
N GLN A 137 6.34 -9.99 14.82
CA GLN A 137 6.40 -11.33 15.39
C GLN A 137 5.03 -11.77 15.96
N ASN A 138 4.28 -10.86 16.57
CA ASN A 138 2.92 -11.14 17.04
C ASN A 138 2.01 -11.55 15.88
N TYR A 139 2.06 -10.83 14.73
CA TYR A 139 1.29 -11.20 13.55
C TYR A 139 1.74 -12.56 12.96
N VAL A 140 3.05 -12.82 12.93
CA VAL A 140 3.57 -14.12 12.49
C VAL A 140 3.07 -15.27 13.38
N ASN A 141 3.00 -15.06 14.70
CA ASN A 141 2.52 -16.04 15.64
C ASN A 141 1.00 -16.30 15.50
N GLN A 142 0.23 -15.26 15.15
CA GLN A 142 -1.22 -15.37 14.98
C GLN A 142 -1.62 -15.97 13.64
N ASP A 143 -1.05 -15.44 12.54
CA ASP A 143 -1.55 -15.69 11.19
C ASP A 143 -0.54 -16.44 10.30
N GLY A 144 0.68 -16.67 10.80
CA GLY A 144 1.80 -17.19 10.04
C GLY A 144 2.49 -16.13 9.17
N LYS A 145 3.76 -16.38 8.85
CA LYS A 145 4.63 -15.45 8.14
C LYS A 145 4.06 -14.97 6.79
N ALA A 146 3.51 -15.89 6.00
CA ALA A 146 2.99 -15.57 4.66
C ALA A 146 1.78 -14.63 4.72
N ALA A 147 0.97 -14.70 5.77
CA ALA A 147 -0.14 -13.79 6.00
C ALA A 147 0.38 -12.44 6.53
N ALA A 148 1.23 -12.45 7.55
CA ALA A 148 1.82 -11.25 8.15
C ALA A 148 2.52 -10.37 7.10
N ASP A 149 3.28 -10.94 6.16
CA ASP A 149 3.98 -10.24 5.07
C ASP A 149 3.04 -9.46 4.12
N ARG A 150 1.73 -9.77 4.11
CA ARG A 150 0.77 -9.07 3.24
C ARG A 150 0.31 -7.73 3.80
N TYR A 151 0.18 -7.63 5.11
CA TYR A 151 -0.40 -6.46 5.78
C TYR A 151 0.53 -5.75 6.77
N SER A 152 1.68 -6.33 7.10
CA SER A 152 2.66 -5.72 8.00
C SER A 152 4.04 -5.63 7.33
N ALA A 153 4.73 -4.53 7.58
CA ALA A 153 6.13 -4.38 7.22
C ALA A 153 7.01 -5.23 8.15
N ARG A 154 8.05 -5.86 7.61
CA ARG A 154 9.10 -6.46 8.43
C ARG A 154 9.90 -5.37 9.15
N PRO A 155 10.62 -5.70 10.25
CA PRO A 155 11.53 -4.77 10.91
C PRO A 155 12.52 -4.14 9.93
N GLY A 156 12.68 -2.83 10.00
CA GLY A 156 13.51 -2.06 9.07
C GLY A 156 12.79 -1.62 7.77
N TYR A 157 11.62 -2.18 7.44
CA TYR A 157 10.90 -1.89 6.19
C TYR A 157 9.62 -1.05 6.41
N SER A 158 9.42 -0.54 7.64
CA SER A 158 8.27 0.27 8.00
C SER A 158 8.58 1.76 7.86
N GLU A 159 7.71 2.50 7.17
CA GLU A 159 7.77 3.96 7.04
C GLU A 159 7.63 4.67 8.39
N HIS A 160 6.95 4.07 9.37
CA HIS A 160 6.84 4.61 10.74
C HIS A 160 8.20 4.76 11.45
N GLN A 161 9.22 3.99 11.05
CA GLN A 161 10.56 4.12 11.62
C GLN A 161 11.25 5.43 11.19
N THR A 162 10.76 6.11 10.15
CA THR A 162 11.28 7.41 9.73
C THR A 162 10.83 8.55 10.66
N GLY A 163 9.77 8.36 11.42
CA GLY A 163 9.12 9.42 12.19
C GLY A 163 8.31 10.40 11.35
N LEU A 164 8.11 10.11 10.07
CA LEU A 164 7.38 10.96 9.10
C LEU A 164 6.04 10.36 8.65
N ALA A 165 5.78 9.09 8.98
CA ALA A 165 4.53 8.42 8.65
C ALA A 165 3.59 8.39 9.86
N PHE A 166 2.31 8.65 9.59
CA PHE A 166 1.26 8.69 10.59
C PHE A 166 -0.02 8.05 10.06
N ASP A 167 -0.63 7.18 10.85
CA ASP A 167 -1.95 6.63 10.57
C ASP A 167 -3.00 7.37 11.40
N LEU A 168 -4.03 7.89 10.75
CA LEU A 168 -5.20 8.45 11.42
C LEU A 168 -6.08 7.34 11.95
N ILE A 169 -6.68 7.56 13.12
CA ILE A 169 -7.56 6.62 13.77
C ILE A 169 -8.96 7.26 13.86
N ASP A 170 -10.00 6.53 13.47
CA ASP A 170 -11.37 7.01 13.64
C ASP A 170 -11.81 6.93 15.13
N LYS A 171 -12.98 7.51 15.44
CA LYS A 171 -13.52 7.49 16.83
C LYS A 171 -13.94 6.09 17.30
N ASN A 172 -13.97 5.10 16.41
CA ASN A 172 -14.25 3.70 16.74
C ASN A 172 -12.97 2.87 16.94
N GLY A 173 -11.80 3.48 16.71
CA GLY A 173 -10.49 2.84 16.89
C GLY A 173 -9.98 2.04 15.68
N ASN A 174 -10.48 2.37 14.47
CA ASN A 174 -10.01 1.77 13.20
C ASN A 174 -9.01 2.67 12.49
#